data_db4bd9d22c6f3c59de54a134cda36603
#
_entry.id   db4bd9d22c6f3c59de54a134cda36603
#
_cell.length_a   1.000
_cell.length_b   1.000
_cell.length_c   1.000
_cell.angle_alpha   90.00
_cell.angle_beta   90.00
_cell.angle_gamma   90.00
#
_symmetry.space_group_name_H-M   'P 1'
#
loop_
_entity.id
_entity.type
_entity.pdbx_description
1 polymer ?
#
loop_
_entity_poly.entity_id
_entity_poly.type
_entity_poly.pdbx_seq_one_letter_code
_entity_poly.pdbx_strand_id
1 'polypeptide(L)'
;KFSVQSIQAEAGYTNEEILRVAAHAESHSSHPIANSIKKAYGDQIDLNLATEIKELAGLGVTIQFEGKTVYVGNHRLMDSIGLQIPKQSALGTLIHVAIDHAYAGSILIADTLKKEARQAITDLKQMGIRTVLLSGDLKGIANQVASDLGIDEVHAELLPQDKVTIFEQLNTNNKDKIAFVGDGINDAPVLARADIGIAMGGLGSDAAIEAADIVIMNDELTQVVTAMKIANKTHTIVYQNIFFALGVKAIFLVLGAFGLASMWEAVFADTGVALIAIANAMRVMRTNKL
;
A
#
# COMPACT_ATOMS: atom_id res chain seq x y z
N LYS A 1 2.78 -0.53 -8.05
CA LYS A 1 2.68 -1.31 -9.32
C LYS A 1 2.86 -0.37 -10.49
N PHE A 2 3.94 -0.55 -11.27
CA PHE A 2 4.25 0.34 -12.39
C PHE A 2 3.13 0.40 -13.42
N SER A 3 2.85 1.59 -13.94
CA SER A 3 1.95 1.82 -15.07
C SER A 3 2.39 3.02 -15.90
N VAL A 4 2.04 3.00 -17.18
CA VAL A 4 2.19 4.14 -18.07
C VAL A 4 1.28 5.26 -17.59
N GLN A 5 1.86 6.44 -17.29
CA GLN A 5 1.13 7.62 -16.83
C GLN A 5 0.84 8.60 -17.97
N SER A 6 1.84 8.82 -18.81
CA SER A 6 1.68 9.68 -20.00
C SER A 6 2.63 9.25 -21.09
N ILE A 7 2.28 9.59 -22.32
CA ILE A 7 3.09 9.40 -23.51
C ILE A 7 3.17 10.77 -24.18
N GLN A 8 4.38 11.16 -24.56
CA GLN A 8 4.66 12.39 -25.29
C GLN A 8 5.35 12.04 -26.59
N ALA A 9 4.61 12.11 -27.67
CA ALA A 9 5.16 11.94 -29.03
C ALA A 9 5.68 13.27 -29.56
N GLU A 10 6.82 13.23 -30.26
CA GLU A 10 7.34 14.38 -30.99
C GLU A 10 6.62 14.56 -32.33
N ALA A 11 6.85 15.73 -32.95
CA ALA A 11 6.20 16.08 -34.22
C ALA A 11 6.49 15.01 -35.31
N GLY A 12 5.44 14.46 -35.89
CA GLY A 12 5.51 13.41 -36.91
C GLY A 12 5.19 12.01 -36.37
N TYR A 13 4.97 11.85 -35.06
CA TYR A 13 4.58 10.59 -34.43
C TYR A 13 3.30 10.77 -33.60
N THR A 14 2.60 9.67 -33.36
CA THR A 14 1.45 9.63 -32.46
C THR A 14 1.79 8.91 -31.17
N ASN A 15 1.06 9.18 -30.09
CA ASN A 15 1.22 8.47 -28.81
C ASN A 15 1.00 6.95 -28.96
N GLU A 16 0.08 6.56 -29.83
CA GLU A 16 -0.21 5.15 -30.14
C GLU A 16 0.97 4.47 -30.84
N GLU A 17 1.60 5.15 -31.79
CA GLU A 17 2.80 4.65 -32.47
C GLU A 17 3.97 4.46 -31.48
N ILE A 18 4.22 5.45 -30.62
CA ILE A 18 5.27 5.36 -29.60
C ILE A 18 5.03 4.16 -28.67
N LEU A 19 3.79 3.98 -28.23
CA LEU A 19 3.42 2.87 -27.34
C LEU A 19 3.54 1.51 -28.05
N ARG A 20 3.07 1.42 -29.30
CA ARG A 20 3.16 0.22 -30.14
C ARG A 20 4.61 -0.22 -30.32
N VAL A 21 5.46 0.69 -30.73
CA VAL A 21 6.88 0.42 -30.98
C VAL A 21 7.60 0.00 -29.71
N ALA A 22 7.36 0.71 -28.59
CA ALA A 22 7.94 0.38 -27.30
C ALA A 22 7.48 -0.99 -26.78
N ALA A 23 6.20 -1.34 -26.98
CA ALA A 23 5.65 -2.65 -26.56
C ALA A 23 6.30 -3.80 -27.35
N HIS A 24 6.53 -3.63 -28.64
CA HIS A 24 7.22 -4.63 -29.46
C HIS A 24 8.71 -4.75 -29.10
N ALA A 25 9.39 -3.62 -28.81
CA ALA A 25 10.77 -3.61 -28.36
C ALA A 25 10.95 -4.37 -27.04
N GLU A 26 10.02 -4.21 -26.11
CA GLU A 26 10.03 -4.86 -24.79
C GLU A 26 9.33 -6.22 -24.77
N SER A 27 9.02 -6.79 -25.94
CA SER A 27 8.23 -8.03 -26.03
C SER A 27 8.85 -9.21 -25.26
N HIS A 28 10.17 -9.35 -25.30
CA HIS A 28 10.91 -10.43 -24.63
C HIS A 28 11.33 -10.11 -23.20
N SER A 29 11.21 -8.86 -22.77
CA SER A 29 11.61 -8.44 -21.43
C SER A 29 10.57 -8.84 -20.38
N SER A 30 11.02 -9.40 -19.25
CA SER A 30 10.20 -9.67 -18.07
C SER A 30 10.26 -8.54 -17.03
N HIS A 31 10.98 -7.46 -17.32
CA HIS A 31 11.15 -6.34 -16.39
C HIS A 31 9.79 -5.70 -16.05
N PRO A 32 9.54 -5.25 -14.81
CA PRO A 32 8.27 -4.64 -14.42
C PRO A 32 7.85 -3.43 -15.27
N ILE A 33 8.82 -2.63 -15.72
CA ILE A 33 8.62 -1.51 -16.65
C ILE A 33 8.13 -2.01 -18.01
N ALA A 34 8.80 -3.01 -18.60
CA ALA A 34 8.40 -3.63 -19.86
C ALA A 34 6.97 -4.20 -19.78
N ASN A 35 6.65 -4.88 -18.69
CA ASN A 35 5.31 -5.41 -18.46
C ASN A 35 4.25 -4.31 -18.37
N SER A 36 4.60 -3.13 -17.83
CA SER A 36 3.67 -1.99 -17.79
C SER A 36 3.40 -1.40 -19.17
N ILE A 37 4.43 -1.33 -20.03
CA ILE A 37 4.29 -0.88 -21.43
C ILE A 37 3.42 -1.87 -22.22
N LYS A 38 3.74 -3.17 -22.14
CA LYS A 38 2.96 -4.24 -22.80
C LYS A 38 1.50 -4.22 -22.37
N LYS A 39 1.25 -4.03 -21.09
CA LYS A 39 -0.11 -3.94 -20.56
C LYS A 39 -0.87 -2.69 -21.02
N ALA A 40 -0.18 -1.56 -21.13
CA ALA A 40 -0.78 -0.31 -21.62
C ALA A 40 -1.13 -0.40 -23.11
N TYR A 41 -0.31 -1.09 -23.90
CA TYR A 41 -0.58 -1.33 -25.31
C TYR A 41 -1.84 -2.18 -25.49
N GLY A 42 -2.02 -3.25 -24.71
CA GLY A 42 -3.26 -4.02 -24.61
C GLY A 42 -3.57 -4.94 -25.79
N ASP A 43 -3.02 -4.66 -26.97
CA ASP A 43 -3.22 -5.46 -28.19
C ASP A 43 -2.25 -6.64 -28.24
N GLN A 44 -2.48 -7.55 -29.19
CA GLN A 44 -1.56 -8.65 -29.45
C GLN A 44 -0.25 -8.10 -30.03
N ILE A 45 0.87 -8.43 -29.37
CA ILE A 45 2.21 -8.11 -29.86
C ILE A 45 2.57 -9.15 -30.93
N ASP A 46 2.75 -8.70 -32.16
CA ASP A 46 3.25 -9.56 -33.25
C ASP A 46 4.78 -9.62 -33.19
N LEU A 47 5.29 -10.76 -32.69
CA LEU A 47 6.73 -10.99 -32.54
C LEU A 47 7.50 -10.98 -33.88
N ASN A 48 6.82 -11.14 -35.02
CA ASN A 48 7.46 -11.10 -36.32
C ASN A 48 7.81 -9.69 -36.79
N LEU A 49 7.18 -8.66 -36.22
CA LEU A 49 7.45 -7.27 -36.56
C LEU A 49 8.73 -6.74 -35.93
N ALA A 50 9.20 -7.35 -34.84
CA ALA A 50 10.43 -6.97 -34.15
C ALA A 50 11.51 -8.04 -34.38
N THR A 51 12.54 -7.66 -35.10
CA THR A 51 13.71 -8.51 -35.39
C THR A 51 14.99 -7.89 -34.84
N GLU A 52 16.08 -8.63 -34.82
CA GLU A 52 17.41 -8.18 -34.37
C GLU A 52 17.37 -7.52 -32.97
N ILE A 53 16.65 -8.14 -32.03
CA ILE A 53 16.52 -7.61 -30.68
C ILE A 53 17.86 -7.70 -29.94
N LYS A 54 18.37 -6.55 -29.50
CA LYS A 54 19.63 -6.44 -28.74
C LYS A 54 19.34 -5.71 -27.44
N GLU A 55 19.45 -6.41 -26.32
CA GLU A 55 19.43 -5.81 -24.99
C GLU A 55 20.76 -5.14 -24.68
N LEU A 56 20.71 -3.87 -24.27
CA LEU A 56 21.86 -3.08 -23.83
C LEU A 56 21.77 -2.90 -22.32
N ALA A 57 22.59 -3.67 -21.59
CA ALA A 57 22.50 -3.74 -20.13
C ALA A 57 22.55 -2.35 -19.47
N GLY A 58 21.52 -2.03 -18.68
CA GLY A 58 21.39 -0.76 -17.97
C GLY A 58 21.08 0.46 -18.85
N LEU A 59 20.85 0.28 -20.17
CA LEU A 59 20.52 1.35 -21.11
C LEU A 59 19.13 1.18 -21.71
N GLY A 60 18.77 -0.02 -22.18
CA GLY A 60 17.52 -0.30 -22.85
C GLY A 60 17.65 -1.38 -23.92
N VAL A 61 16.84 -1.29 -24.98
CA VAL A 61 16.80 -2.28 -26.06
C VAL A 61 16.81 -1.60 -27.42
N THR A 62 17.43 -2.27 -28.39
CA THR A 62 17.42 -1.89 -29.81
C THR A 62 16.79 -3.01 -30.60
N ILE A 63 15.92 -2.67 -31.57
CA ILE A 63 15.27 -3.62 -32.47
C ILE A 63 15.25 -3.10 -33.90
N GLN A 64 15.07 -4.01 -34.87
CA GLN A 64 14.53 -3.68 -36.18
C GLN A 64 13.04 -3.86 -36.17
N PHE A 65 12.29 -2.79 -36.47
CA PHE A 65 10.83 -2.79 -36.45
C PHE A 65 10.32 -2.19 -37.78
N GLU A 66 9.63 -2.99 -38.58
CA GLU A 66 9.11 -2.60 -39.90
C GLU A 66 10.18 -1.93 -40.80
N GLY A 67 11.43 -2.46 -40.75
CA GLY A 67 12.55 -1.97 -41.54
C GLY A 67 13.25 -0.72 -41.01
N LYS A 68 12.85 -0.23 -39.82
CA LYS A 68 13.48 0.90 -39.14
C LYS A 68 14.24 0.44 -37.87
N THR A 69 15.32 1.10 -37.57
CA THR A 69 16.06 0.87 -36.33
C THR A 69 15.40 1.66 -35.20
N VAL A 70 14.97 0.95 -34.16
CA VAL A 70 14.30 1.53 -33.01
C VAL A 70 15.14 1.33 -31.74
N TYR A 71 15.22 2.39 -30.97
CA TYR A 71 15.91 2.44 -29.67
C TYR A 71 14.88 2.79 -28.60
N VAL A 72 14.78 1.93 -27.56
CA VAL A 72 13.86 2.14 -26.42
C VAL A 72 14.67 2.01 -25.14
N GLY A 73 14.74 3.05 -24.34
CA GLY A 73 15.52 3.01 -23.11
C GLY A 73 15.63 4.34 -22.36
N ASN A 74 16.61 4.42 -21.48
CA ASN A 74 16.85 5.60 -20.66
C ASN A 74 17.60 6.71 -21.41
N HIS A 75 17.79 7.87 -20.75
CA HIS A 75 18.52 9.00 -21.30
C HIS A 75 19.93 8.65 -21.80
N ARG A 76 20.64 7.74 -21.09
CA ARG A 76 22.00 7.33 -21.47
C ARG A 76 22.02 6.57 -22.80
N LEU A 77 20.95 5.83 -23.14
CA LEU A 77 20.83 5.19 -24.44
C LEU A 77 20.74 6.25 -25.54
N MET A 78 19.97 7.31 -25.34
CA MET A 78 19.84 8.40 -26.30
C MET A 78 21.17 9.13 -26.50
N ASP A 79 21.89 9.41 -25.42
CA ASP A 79 23.24 10.00 -25.47
C ASP A 79 24.21 9.11 -26.27
N SER A 80 24.15 7.78 -26.10
CA SER A 80 25.03 6.83 -26.77
C SER A 80 24.85 6.76 -28.30
N ILE A 81 23.68 7.14 -28.79
CA ILE A 81 23.36 7.24 -30.21
C ILE A 81 23.45 8.68 -30.77
N GLY A 82 24.00 9.60 -29.94
CA GLY A 82 24.22 11.00 -30.33
C GLY A 82 23.01 11.91 -30.26
N LEU A 83 21.92 11.48 -29.66
CA LEU A 83 20.72 12.30 -29.45
C LEU A 83 20.80 13.05 -28.12
N GLN A 84 20.86 14.38 -28.20
CA GLN A 84 20.76 15.23 -27.03
C GLN A 84 19.30 15.57 -26.75
N ILE A 85 18.74 15.00 -25.70
CA ILE A 85 17.39 15.30 -25.25
C ILE A 85 17.45 16.09 -23.94
N PRO A 86 16.52 17.07 -23.74
CA PRO A 86 16.47 17.82 -22.50
C PRO A 86 16.24 16.88 -21.31
N LYS A 87 17.00 17.06 -20.22
CA LYS A 87 16.71 16.36 -18.97
C LYS A 87 15.36 16.83 -18.45
N GLN A 88 14.37 15.99 -18.53
CA GLN A 88 13.07 16.24 -17.97
C GLN A 88 13.03 15.77 -16.51
N SER A 89 12.66 16.66 -15.61
CA SER A 89 12.37 16.28 -14.23
C SER A 89 10.96 15.72 -14.18
N ALA A 90 10.84 14.40 -14.21
CA ALA A 90 9.57 13.71 -14.10
C ALA A 90 9.51 12.89 -12.82
N LEU A 91 8.35 12.84 -12.19
CA LEU A 91 8.08 11.98 -11.02
C LEU A 91 7.82 10.55 -11.53
N GLY A 92 8.90 9.85 -11.89
CA GLY A 92 8.84 8.49 -12.43
C GLY A 92 10.02 8.15 -13.32
N THR A 93 9.93 7.01 -13.99
CA THR A 93 10.92 6.56 -14.95
C THR A 93 10.50 6.98 -16.35
N LEU A 94 11.32 7.80 -17.00
CA LEU A 94 11.15 8.16 -18.42
C LEU A 94 11.84 7.12 -19.30
N ILE A 95 11.06 6.51 -20.17
CA ILE A 95 11.55 5.65 -21.25
C ILE A 95 11.46 6.46 -22.54
N HIS A 96 12.60 6.66 -23.19
CA HIS A 96 12.72 7.40 -24.43
C HIS A 96 12.67 6.44 -25.64
N VAL A 97 12.08 6.90 -26.71
CA VAL A 97 11.97 6.17 -27.98
C VAL A 97 12.62 7.00 -29.08
N ALA A 98 13.53 6.38 -29.83
CA ALA A 98 14.09 6.97 -31.04
C ALA A 98 13.94 5.99 -32.21
N ILE A 99 13.69 6.53 -33.40
CA ILE A 99 13.50 5.77 -34.65
C ILE A 99 14.45 6.36 -35.71
N ASP A 100 15.27 5.49 -36.30
CA ASP A 100 16.30 5.87 -37.31
C ASP A 100 17.17 7.06 -36.86
N HIS A 101 17.65 7.02 -35.61
CA HIS A 101 18.40 8.09 -34.94
C HIS A 101 17.67 9.43 -34.78
N ALA A 102 16.36 9.48 -34.96
CA ALA A 102 15.54 10.66 -34.65
C ALA A 102 14.76 10.41 -33.35
N TYR A 103 14.72 11.41 -32.47
CA TYR A 103 13.93 11.32 -31.26
C TYR A 103 12.43 11.30 -31.59
N ALA A 104 11.73 10.25 -31.17
CA ALA A 104 10.33 10.04 -31.50
C ALA A 104 9.38 10.38 -30.36
N GLY A 105 9.85 10.28 -29.12
CA GLY A 105 9.03 10.61 -27.95
C GLY A 105 9.48 9.93 -26.67
N SER A 106 8.65 10.07 -25.64
CA SER A 106 8.89 9.44 -24.33
C SER A 106 7.61 8.86 -23.70
N ILE A 107 7.82 7.87 -22.84
CA ILE A 107 6.78 7.22 -22.04
C ILE A 107 7.17 7.43 -20.58
N LEU A 108 6.30 8.08 -19.82
CA LEU A 108 6.46 8.22 -18.37
C LEU A 108 5.81 7.03 -17.67
N ILE A 109 6.60 6.32 -16.91
CA ILE A 109 6.16 5.19 -16.10
C ILE A 109 6.38 5.55 -14.64
N ALA A 110 5.32 5.50 -13.86
CA ALA A 110 5.38 5.71 -12.42
C ALA A 110 4.58 4.64 -11.68
N ASP A 111 4.84 4.55 -10.40
CA ASP A 111 4.06 3.66 -9.56
C ASP A 111 2.65 4.22 -9.37
N THR A 112 1.64 3.39 -9.58
CA THR A 112 0.26 3.79 -9.35
C THR A 112 -0.15 3.51 -7.92
N LEU A 113 -0.67 4.53 -7.28
CA LEU A 113 -1.33 4.37 -6.00
C LEU A 113 -2.52 3.40 -6.17
N LYS A 114 -2.60 2.44 -5.28
CA LYS A 114 -3.74 1.53 -5.22
C LYS A 114 -5.00 2.35 -4.87
N LYS A 115 -6.09 2.16 -5.59
CA LYS A 115 -7.37 2.85 -5.32
C LYS A 115 -7.84 2.64 -3.89
N GLU A 116 -7.60 1.45 -3.37
CA GLU A 116 -7.91 1.02 -2.01
C GLU A 116 -7.12 1.81 -0.96
N ALA A 117 -5.90 2.30 -1.28
CA ALA A 117 -5.11 3.09 -0.35
C ALA A 117 -5.76 4.45 -0.05
N ARG A 118 -6.30 5.14 -1.07
CA ARG A 118 -7.03 6.39 -0.87
C ARG A 118 -8.27 6.19 0.02
N GLN A 119 -9.02 5.11 -0.23
CA GLN A 119 -10.18 4.79 0.58
C GLN A 119 -9.78 4.52 2.04
N ALA A 120 -8.74 3.72 2.26
CA ALA A 120 -8.26 3.42 3.60
C ALA A 120 -7.84 4.68 4.38
N ILE A 121 -7.07 5.59 3.76
CA ILE A 121 -6.67 6.85 4.39
C ILE A 121 -7.90 7.72 4.71
N THR A 122 -8.87 7.79 3.80
CA THR A 122 -10.12 8.52 4.03
C THR A 122 -10.89 7.97 5.22
N ASP A 123 -11.02 6.64 5.30
CA ASP A 123 -11.73 5.97 6.40
C ASP A 123 -11.01 6.17 7.75
N LEU A 124 -9.68 6.08 7.77
CA LEU A 124 -8.89 6.37 8.99
C LEU A 124 -9.12 7.80 9.48
N LYS A 125 -9.12 8.78 8.57
CA LYS A 125 -9.40 10.19 8.91
C LYS A 125 -10.83 10.40 9.43
N GLN A 126 -11.81 9.72 8.86
CA GLN A 126 -13.19 9.75 9.39
C GLN A 126 -13.30 9.15 10.79
N MET A 127 -12.39 8.24 11.15
CA MET A 127 -12.28 7.71 12.52
C MET A 127 -11.50 8.64 13.48
N GLY A 128 -11.08 9.82 13.01
CA GLY A 128 -10.31 10.80 13.78
C GLY A 128 -8.82 10.47 13.94
N ILE A 129 -8.29 9.60 13.07
CA ILE A 129 -6.90 9.16 13.14
C ILE A 129 -6.05 10.09 12.26
N ARG A 130 -4.99 10.66 12.85
CA ARG A 130 -3.96 11.39 12.12
C ARG A 130 -3.06 10.42 11.39
N THR A 131 -2.77 10.73 10.13
CA THR A 131 -1.96 9.89 9.25
C THR A 131 -0.60 10.54 8.97
N VAL A 132 0.47 9.75 9.07
CA VAL A 132 1.85 10.21 8.84
C VAL A 132 2.53 9.24 7.87
N LEU A 133 3.21 9.77 6.86
CA LEU A 133 4.02 8.99 5.91
C LEU A 133 5.51 9.12 6.26
N LEU A 134 6.17 8.00 6.52
CA LEU A 134 7.63 7.90 6.66
C LEU A 134 8.20 7.16 5.44
N SER A 135 8.88 7.87 4.55
CA SER A 135 9.39 7.30 3.29
C SER A 135 10.88 7.53 3.09
N GLY A 136 11.56 6.55 2.50
CA GLY A 136 12.92 6.72 1.97
C GLY A 136 12.98 7.38 0.59
N ASP A 137 11.82 7.60 -0.06
CA ASP A 137 11.74 8.21 -1.38
C ASP A 137 12.10 9.68 -1.37
N LEU A 138 12.45 10.21 -2.55
CA LEU A 138 12.71 11.63 -2.75
C LEU A 138 11.50 12.48 -2.28
N LYS A 139 11.80 13.62 -1.67
CA LYS A 139 10.80 14.53 -1.09
C LYS A 139 9.68 14.90 -2.06
N GLY A 140 9.99 15.08 -3.35
CA GLY A 140 8.98 15.38 -4.37
C GLY A 140 7.98 14.24 -4.56
N ILE A 141 8.45 13.00 -4.58
CA ILE A 141 7.62 11.80 -4.76
C ILE A 141 6.75 11.58 -3.51
N ALA A 142 7.36 11.60 -2.33
CA ALA A 142 6.64 11.38 -1.07
C ALA A 142 5.55 12.44 -0.85
N ASN A 143 5.82 13.72 -1.13
CA ASN A 143 4.84 14.79 -1.02
C ASN A 143 3.68 14.62 -2.02
N GLN A 144 3.97 14.20 -3.26
CA GLN A 144 2.92 13.94 -4.25
C GLN A 144 2.01 12.80 -3.79
N VAL A 145 2.59 11.68 -3.34
CA VAL A 145 1.85 10.53 -2.80
C VAL A 145 0.96 10.95 -1.63
N ALA A 146 1.50 11.73 -0.70
CA ALA A 146 0.75 12.19 0.45
C ALA A 146 -0.40 13.13 0.06
N SER A 147 -0.17 14.04 -0.87
CA SER A 147 -1.20 14.93 -1.40
C SER A 147 -2.31 14.14 -2.08
N ASP A 148 -1.95 13.16 -2.92
CA ASP A 148 -2.91 12.33 -3.65
C ASP A 148 -3.76 11.45 -2.73
N LEU A 149 -3.18 10.97 -1.63
CA LEU A 149 -3.87 10.15 -0.62
C LEU A 149 -4.56 11.00 0.46
N GLY A 150 -4.18 12.27 0.60
CA GLY A 150 -4.67 13.14 1.66
C GLY A 150 -4.04 12.86 3.02
N ILE A 151 -2.78 12.41 3.08
CA ILE A 151 -2.03 12.17 4.32
C ILE A 151 -1.71 13.51 5.01
N ASP A 152 -1.77 13.54 6.35
CA ASP A 152 -1.68 14.78 7.12
C ASP A 152 -0.25 15.30 7.30
N GLU A 153 0.74 14.39 7.37
CA GLU A 153 2.14 14.73 7.59
C GLU A 153 3.08 13.79 6.81
N VAL A 154 4.22 14.34 6.34
CA VAL A 154 5.17 13.59 5.50
C VAL A 154 6.60 13.84 5.97
N HIS A 155 7.34 12.74 6.13
CA HIS A 155 8.79 12.76 6.29
C HIS A 155 9.40 11.90 5.17
N ALA A 156 10.24 12.49 4.35
CA ALA A 156 10.83 11.89 3.17
C ALA A 156 12.35 11.78 3.29
N GLU A 157 12.97 11.02 2.36
CA GLU A 157 14.43 10.85 2.28
C GLU A 157 15.03 10.21 3.54
N LEU A 158 14.24 9.39 4.25
CA LEU A 158 14.63 8.77 5.51
C LEU A 158 15.44 7.49 5.30
N LEU A 159 16.55 7.37 6.00
CA LEU A 159 17.21 6.09 6.21
C LEU A 159 16.45 5.26 7.26
N PRO A 160 16.66 3.95 7.36
CA PRO A 160 15.98 3.11 8.35
C PRO A 160 16.10 3.61 9.79
N GLN A 161 17.28 4.12 10.18
CA GLN A 161 17.50 4.70 11.50
C GLN A 161 16.75 6.01 11.72
N ASP A 162 16.57 6.82 10.65
CA ASP A 162 15.85 8.08 10.74
C ASP A 162 14.36 7.85 10.99
N LYS A 163 13.79 6.79 10.40
CA LYS A 163 12.41 6.38 10.67
C LYS A 163 12.17 6.12 12.15
N VAL A 164 13.10 5.44 12.83
CA VAL A 164 13.04 5.20 14.28
C VAL A 164 13.06 6.51 15.05
N THR A 165 13.99 7.41 14.71
CA THR A 165 14.13 8.71 15.37
C THR A 165 12.88 9.57 15.22
N ILE A 166 12.34 9.66 14.01
CA ILE A 166 11.10 10.42 13.74
C ILE A 166 9.93 9.78 14.48
N PHE A 167 9.80 8.44 14.46
CA PHE A 167 8.76 7.75 15.19
C PHE A 167 8.82 8.07 16.70
N GLU A 168 10.00 8.05 17.31
CA GLU A 168 10.20 8.40 18.73
C GLU A 168 9.83 9.86 19.01
N GLN A 169 10.13 10.79 18.08
CA GLN A 169 9.73 12.21 18.20
C GLN A 169 8.20 12.37 18.15
N LEU A 170 7.51 11.63 17.26
CA LEU A 170 6.05 11.64 17.18
C LEU A 170 5.42 11.09 18.46
N ASN A 171 6.07 10.12 19.11
CA ASN A 171 5.58 9.46 20.33
C ASN A 171 5.93 10.24 21.63
N THR A 172 6.62 11.37 21.55
CA THR A 172 7.14 12.12 22.73
C THR A 172 6.02 12.57 23.70
N ASN A 173 4.80 12.76 23.21
CA ASN A 173 3.69 13.27 24.05
C ASN A 173 2.94 12.20 24.86
N ASN A 174 3.20 10.89 24.66
CA ASN A 174 2.64 9.73 25.39
C ASN A 174 1.11 9.78 25.66
N LYS A 175 0.39 10.68 25.06
CA LYS A 175 -1.08 10.83 25.23
C LYS A 175 -1.85 10.03 24.19
N ASP A 176 -1.30 9.94 22.99
CA ASP A 176 -1.92 9.24 21.86
C ASP A 176 -1.20 7.91 21.61
N LYS A 177 -1.94 6.90 21.18
CA LYS A 177 -1.38 5.62 20.77
C LYS A 177 -1.00 5.68 19.30
N ILE A 178 0.18 5.15 18.95
CA ILE A 178 0.70 5.15 17.59
C ILE A 178 0.74 3.73 17.06
N ALA A 179 0.02 3.50 15.97
CA ALA A 179 0.19 2.30 15.15
C ALA A 179 1.18 2.58 14.03
N PHE A 180 2.11 1.65 13.80
CA PHE A 180 3.03 1.71 12.67
C PHE A 180 2.71 0.58 11.69
N VAL A 181 2.61 0.92 10.41
CA VAL A 181 2.34 -0.02 9.32
C VAL A 181 3.56 -0.09 8.42
N GLY A 182 4.14 -1.26 8.26
CA GLY A 182 5.34 -1.48 7.44
C GLY A 182 5.31 -2.84 6.74
N ASP A 183 6.12 -3.01 5.69
CA ASP A 183 6.15 -4.23 4.86
C ASP A 183 7.54 -4.89 4.77
N GLY A 184 8.58 -4.25 5.28
CA GLY A 184 9.96 -4.65 5.05
C GLY A 184 10.80 -4.91 6.29
N ILE A 185 11.97 -5.57 6.06
CA ILE A 185 13.01 -5.80 7.09
C ILE A 185 13.45 -4.48 7.72
N ASN A 186 13.52 -3.41 6.92
CA ASN A 186 13.96 -2.09 7.36
C ASN A 186 12.99 -1.43 8.34
N ASP A 187 11.74 -1.88 8.38
CA ASP A 187 10.69 -1.35 9.23
C ASP A 187 10.54 -2.13 10.55
N ALA A 188 11.13 -3.33 10.67
CA ALA A 188 11.08 -4.15 11.88
C ALA A 188 11.50 -3.42 13.17
N PRO A 189 12.55 -2.56 13.18
CA PRO A 189 12.91 -1.81 14.38
C PRO A 189 11.84 -0.77 14.81
N VAL A 190 11.05 -0.23 13.88
CA VAL A 190 9.96 0.70 14.20
C VAL A 190 8.71 -0.07 14.61
N LEU A 191 8.40 -1.18 13.92
CA LEU A 191 7.29 -2.08 14.26
C LEU A 191 7.37 -2.53 15.72
N ALA A 192 8.57 -2.97 16.17
CA ALA A 192 8.80 -3.42 17.54
C ALA A 192 8.71 -2.31 18.60
N ARG A 193 8.78 -1.04 18.21
CA ARG A 193 8.69 0.13 19.11
C ARG A 193 7.32 0.77 19.14
N ALA A 194 6.48 0.47 18.17
CA ALA A 194 5.13 1.01 18.09
C ALA A 194 4.25 0.48 19.23
N ASP A 195 3.25 1.27 19.64
CA ASP A 195 2.20 0.74 20.52
C ASP A 195 1.43 -0.40 19.85
N ILE A 196 1.32 -0.37 18.51
CA ILE A 196 0.77 -1.44 17.69
C ILE A 196 1.59 -1.50 16.39
N GLY A 197 2.38 -2.55 16.22
CA GLY A 197 3.09 -2.87 14.99
C GLY A 197 2.21 -3.67 14.03
N ILE A 198 2.06 -3.23 12.79
CA ILE A 198 1.25 -3.90 11.76
C ILE A 198 2.15 -4.21 10.56
N ALA A 199 2.40 -5.50 10.31
CA ALA A 199 3.13 -5.94 9.14
C ALA A 199 2.18 -6.18 7.96
N MET A 200 2.59 -5.74 6.76
CA MET A 200 1.85 -5.90 5.52
C MET A 200 2.47 -6.99 4.65
N GLY A 201 1.58 -7.79 4.03
CA GLY A 201 1.96 -8.83 3.08
C GLY A 201 2.32 -10.16 3.71
N GLY A 202 1.64 -11.24 3.32
CA GLY A 202 1.90 -12.61 3.77
C GLY A 202 3.25 -13.19 3.30
N LEU A 203 3.95 -12.50 2.40
CA LEU A 203 5.33 -12.75 1.97
C LEU A 203 6.28 -11.65 2.47
N GLY A 204 5.84 -10.86 3.47
CA GLY A 204 6.70 -9.91 4.16
C GLY A 204 7.93 -10.61 4.76
N SER A 205 8.98 -9.84 5.06
CA SER A 205 10.15 -10.44 5.66
C SER A 205 9.78 -11.09 6.99
N ASP A 206 10.31 -12.28 7.24
CA ASP A 206 10.11 -13.00 8.52
C ASP A 206 10.38 -12.08 9.72
N ALA A 207 11.37 -11.19 9.60
CA ALA A 207 11.71 -10.22 10.64
C ALA A 207 10.60 -9.18 10.90
N ALA A 208 9.89 -8.72 9.87
CA ALA A 208 8.76 -7.79 10.04
C ALA A 208 7.56 -8.51 10.67
N ILE A 209 7.30 -9.75 10.25
CA ILE A 209 6.23 -10.59 10.80
C ILE A 209 6.49 -10.88 12.28
N GLU A 210 7.72 -11.21 12.65
CA GLU A 210 8.11 -11.50 14.03
C GLU A 210 8.04 -10.25 14.93
N ALA A 211 8.30 -9.05 14.38
CA ALA A 211 8.28 -7.80 15.12
C ALA A 211 6.87 -7.18 15.25
N ALA A 212 5.87 -7.66 14.53
CA ALA A 212 4.55 -7.05 14.47
C ALA A 212 3.55 -7.73 15.43
N ASP A 213 2.63 -6.92 15.98
CA ASP A 213 1.48 -7.40 16.75
C ASP A 213 0.36 -7.93 15.85
N ILE A 214 0.25 -7.39 14.65
CA ILE A 214 -0.78 -7.74 13.66
C ILE A 214 -0.10 -7.99 12.32
N VAL A 215 -0.49 -9.07 11.64
CA VAL A 215 -0.03 -9.37 10.28
C VAL A 215 -1.22 -9.37 9.33
N ILE A 216 -1.14 -8.53 8.30
CA ILE A 216 -2.13 -8.47 7.22
C ILE A 216 -1.61 -9.30 6.06
N MET A 217 -2.26 -10.45 5.81
CA MET A 217 -1.82 -11.46 4.85
C MET A 217 -1.92 -11.01 3.38
N ASN A 218 -2.90 -10.17 3.06
CA ASN A 218 -3.02 -9.54 1.76
C ASN A 218 -2.43 -8.12 1.83
N ASP A 219 -1.91 -7.65 0.70
CA ASP A 219 -1.26 -6.34 0.62
C ASP A 219 -2.31 -5.22 0.40
N GLU A 220 -3.33 -5.17 1.28
CA GLU A 220 -4.45 -4.23 1.22
C GLU A 220 -4.55 -3.38 2.48
N LEU A 221 -4.29 -2.08 2.36
CA LEU A 221 -4.34 -1.14 3.47
C LEU A 221 -5.75 -1.01 4.11
N THR A 222 -6.81 -1.32 3.37
CA THR A 222 -8.20 -1.38 3.87
C THR A 222 -8.40 -2.39 4.99
N GLN A 223 -7.54 -3.42 5.07
CA GLN A 223 -7.59 -4.39 6.16
C GLN A 223 -7.18 -3.80 7.51
N VAL A 224 -6.33 -2.76 7.51
CA VAL A 224 -6.02 -1.99 8.73
C VAL A 224 -7.29 -1.36 9.28
N VAL A 225 -8.08 -0.70 8.41
CA VAL A 225 -9.38 -0.12 8.77
C VAL A 225 -10.33 -1.18 9.31
N THR A 226 -10.38 -2.33 8.65
CA THR A 226 -11.21 -3.47 9.06
C THR A 226 -10.81 -3.98 10.44
N ALA A 227 -9.51 -4.15 10.69
CA ALA A 227 -8.99 -4.57 12.00
C ALA A 227 -9.38 -3.58 13.11
N MET A 228 -9.29 -2.27 12.85
CA MET A 228 -9.71 -1.25 13.81
C MET A 228 -11.22 -1.27 14.08
N LYS A 229 -12.04 -1.45 13.05
CA LYS A 229 -13.51 -1.59 13.21
C LYS A 229 -13.86 -2.83 14.05
N ILE A 230 -13.17 -3.95 13.83
CA ILE A 230 -13.33 -5.17 14.62
C ILE A 230 -12.92 -4.92 16.07
N ALA A 231 -11.79 -4.27 16.32
CA ALA A 231 -11.32 -3.92 17.65
C ALA A 231 -12.33 -3.05 18.40
N ASN A 232 -12.84 -1.99 17.79
CA ASN A 232 -13.85 -1.10 18.36
C ASN A 232 -15.16 -1.84 18.68
N LYS A 233 -15.61 -2.71 17.78
CA LYS A 233 -16.79 -3.55 18.00
C LYS A 233 -16.60 -4.52 19.15
N THR A 234 -15.41 -5.17 19.21
CA THR A 234 -15.04 -6.08 20.29
C THR A 234 -15.04 -5.36 21.62
N HIS A 235 -14.39 -4.21 21.70
CA HIS A 235 -14.37 -3.37 22.90
C HIS A 235 -15.78 -3.03 23.38
N THR A 236 -16.66 -2.59 22.48
CA THR A 236 -18.07 -2.29 22.81
C THR A 236 -18.80 -3.50 23.39
N ILE A 237 -18.64 -4.67 22.76
CA ILE A 237 -19.28 -5.91 23.21
C ILE A 237 -18.73 -6.36 24.57
N VAL A 238 -17.41 -6.23 24.79
CA VAL A 238 -16.79 -6.55 26.08
C VAL A 238 -17.39 -5.70 27.20
N TYR A 239 -17.49 -4.38 26.99
CA TYR A 239 -18.13 -3.51 28.00
C TYR A 239 -19.60 -3.82 28.22
N GLN A 240 -20.37 -4.10 27.16
CA GLN A 240 -21.76 -4.56 27.29
C GLN A 240 -21.84 -5.79 28.18
N ASN A 241 -20.99 -6.79 27.97
CA ASN A 241 -20.98 -8.01 28.75
C ASN A 241 -20.59 -7.76 30.21
N ILE A 242 -19.58 -6.92 30.47
CA ILE A 242 -19.14 -6.57 31.82
C ILE A 242 -20.27 -5.87 32.58
N PHE A 243 -20.85 -4.81 32.03
CA PHE A 243 -21.90 -4.07 32.70
C PHE A 243 -23.15 -4.91 32.89
N PHE A 244 -23.53 -5.74 31.92
CA PHE A 244 -24.65 -6.66 32.05
C PHE A 244 -24.41 -7.69 33.15
N ALA A 245 -23.23 -8.35 33.17
CA ALA A 245 -22.93 -9.36 34.16
C ALA A 245 -22.85 -8.79 35.59
N LEU A 246 -22.18 -7.64 35.76
CA LEU A 246 -22.10 -6.99 37.07
C LEU A 246 -23.47 -6.46 37.54
N GLY A 247 -24.27 -5.90 36.63
CA GLY A 247 -25.61 -5.40 36.93
C GLY A 247 -26.54 -6.52 37.40
N VAL A 248 -26.58 -7.64 36.68
CA VAL A 248 -27.40 -8.80 37.09
C VAL A 248 -26.95 -9.36 38.45
N LYS A 249 -25.62 -9.53 38.66
CA LYS A 249 -25.07 -10.01 39.93
C LYS A 249 -25.41 -9.06 41.07
N ALA A 250 -25.32 -7.74 40.89
CA ALA A 250 -25.68 -6.75 41.90
C ALA A 250 -27.16 -6.84 42.27
N ILE A 251 -28.06 -6.99 41.30
CA ILE A 251 -29.52 -7.14 41.55
C ILE A 251 -29.78 -8.39 42.39
N PHE A 252 -29.27 -9.54 42.01
CA PHE A 252 -29.50 -10.78 42.75
C PHE A 252 -28.84 -10.78 44.14
N LEU A 253 -27.72 -10.10 44.32
CA LEU A 253 -27.11 -9.92 45.63
C LEU A 253 -28.01 -9.09 46.56
N VAL A 254 -28.59 -8.00 46.05
CA VAL A 254 -29.57 -7.18 46.81
C VAL A 254 -30.80 -7.98 47.13
N LEU A 255 -31.39 -8.69 46.16
CA LEU A 255 -32.58 -9.54 46.39
C LEU A 255 -32.29 -10.64 47.43
N GLY A 256 -31.10 -11.24 47.39
CA GLY A 256 -30.65 -12.23 48.35
C GLY A 256 -30.52 -11.65 49.76
N ALA A 257 -30.00 -10.42 49.90
CA ALA A 257 -29.89 -9.74 51.18
C ALA A 257 -31.26 -9.47 51.85
N PHE A 258 -32.30 -9.28 51.01
CA PHE A 258 -33.71 -9.14 51.49
C PHE A 258 -34.46 -10.48 51.60
N GLY A 259 -33.80 -11.61 51.34
CA GLY A 259 -34.42 -12.94 51.41
C GLY A 259 -35.38 -13.24 50.26
N LEU A 260 -35.34 -12.45 49.18
CA LEU A 260 -36.22 -12.55 48.02
C LEU A 260 -35.62 -13.40 46.88
N ALA A 261 -34.35 -13.79 46.96
CA ALA A 261 -33.70 -14.63 45.95
C ALA A 261 -33.51 -16.07 46.47
N SER A 262 -33.84 -17.04 45.64
CA SER A 262 -33.60 -18.45 45.89
C SER A 262 -32.25 -18.90 45.30
N MET A 263 -31.83 -20.14 45.59
CA MET A 263 -30.62 -20.74 45.08
C MET A 263 -30.62 -20.82 43.50
N TRP A 264 -31.81 -21.00 42.92
CA TRP A 264 -31.89 -21.12 41.45
C TRP A 264 -31.63 -19.80 40.72
N GLU A 265 -32.08 -18.67 41.25
CA GLU A 265 -31.80 -17.36 40.72
C GLU A 265 -30.29 -17.02 40.85
N ALA A 266 -29.64 -17.44 41.95
CA ALA A 266 -28.20 -17.29 42.12
C ALA A 266 -27.42 -18.08 41.07
N VAL A 267 -27.80 -19.33 40.80
CA VAL A 267 -27.19 -20.16 39.72
C VAL A 267 -27.44 -19.52 38.36
N PHE A 268 -28.64 -19.00 38.11
CA PHE A 268 -28.93 -18.28 36.86
C PHE A 268 -28.02 -17.04 36.71
N ALA A 269 -27.86 -16.26 37.75
CA ALA A 269 -27.06 -15.05 37.76
C ALA A 269 -25.56 -15.33 37.47
N ASP A 270 -25.08 -16.54 37.73
CA ASP A 270 -23.70 -16.94 37.47
C ASP A 270 -23.56 -17.61 36.10
N THR A 271 -24.26 -18.71 35.88
CA THR A 271 -24.09 -19.55 34.66
C THR A 271 -24.92 -19.02 33.49
N GLY A 272 -26.18 -18.59 33.71
CA GLY A 272 -27.06 -18.10 32.64
C GLY A 272 -26.54 -16.81 32.01
N VAL A 273 -26.05 -15.89 32.83
CA VAL A 273 -25.47 -14.63 32.37
C VAL A 273 -24.21 -14.87 31.54
N ALA A 274 -23.38 -15.85 31.91
CA ALA A 274 -22.18 -16.21 31.14
C ALA A 274 -22.56 -16.72 29.73
N LEU A 275 -23.61 -17.56 29.61
CA LEU A 275 -24.09 -18.04 28.32
C LEU A 275 -24.62 -16.90 27.43
N ILE A 276 -25.35 -15.94 28.01
CA ILE A 276 -25.83 -14.75 27.29
C ILE A 276 -24.65 -13.90 26.83
N ALA A 277 -23.62 -13.72 27.67
CA ALA A 277 -22.42 -12.98 27.33
C ALA A 277 -21.64 -13.63 26.17
N ILE A 278 -21.52 -14.97 26.16
CA ILE A 278 -20.92 -15.72 25.05
C ILE A 278 -21.74 -15.51 23.77
N ALA A 279 -23.06 -15.65 23.83
CA ALA A 279 -23.91 -15.42 22.65
C ALA A 279 -23.78 -13.98 22.12
N ASN A 280 -23.65 -12.97 22.99
CA ASN A 280 -23.38 -11.60 22.60
C ASN A 280 -21.97 -11.44 21.98
N ALA A 281 -20.95 -12.12 22.53
CA ALA A 281 -19.60 -12.09 22.00
C ALA A 281 -19.50 -12.67 20.57
N MET A 282 -20.30 -13.67 20.22
CA MET A 282 -20.37 -14.23 18.85
C MET A 282 -20.78 -13.19 17.80
N ARG A 283 -21.35 -12.06 18.18
CA ARG A 283 -21.66 -10.94 17.25
C ARG A 283 -20.41 -10.31 16.64
N VAL A 284 -19.23 -10.48 17.25
CA VAL A 284 -17.96 -10.03 16.66
C VAL A 284 -17.69 -10.75 15.36
N MET A 285 -18.04 -12.04 15.26
CA MET A 285 -17.80 -12.86 14.06
C MET A 285 -18.60 -12.42 12.81
N ARG A 286 -19.65 -11.62 13.00
CA ARG A 286 -20.43 -11.07 11.88
C ARG A 286 -19.76 -9.81 11.35
N THR A 287 -18.64 -9.99 10.66
CA THR A 287 -17.84 -8.90 10.07
C THR A 287 -18.31 -8.47 8.68
N ASN A 288 -19.15 -9.27 7.99
CA ASN A 288 -19.62 -8.99 6.62
C ASN A 288 -20.43 -7.69 6.43
N LYS A 289 -20.55 -6.85 7.47
CA LYS A 289 -21.24 -5.55 7.43
C LYS A 289 -20.39 -4.41 8.00
N LEU A 290 -19.11 -4.60 8.13
CA LEU A 290 -18.13 -3.59 8.55
C LEU A 290 -17.34 -3.12 7.33
#